data_91221b1979007e95c648e3ad5385b662
#
_entry.id   91221b1979007e95c648e3ad5385b662
#
_cell.length_a   1.000
_cell.length_b   1.000
_cell.length_c   1.000
_cell.angle_alpha   90.00
_cell.angle_beta   90.00
_cell.angle_gamma   90.00
#
_symmetry.space_group_name_H-M   'P 1'
#
loop_
_entity.id
_entity.type
_entity.pdbx_description
1 polymer ?
#
loop_
_entity_poly.entity_id
_entity_poly.type
_entity_poly.pdbx_seq_one_letter_code
_entity_poly.pdbx_strand_id
1 'polypeptide(L)'
;MPRTNGGIIGKRNVTSFGKCTQTVKTSSTPSAVTTQPGTRLVKTLIVAGGGGAGGGASRAGGGGAGGARNLELPVCGNTALGAVTIGASGAGGNPEVVGTSGGTSSIVVGGTTYSTTGGGGGGGGGQPDNDGLGAPGGSGGGPGSNVICRAGGAGNAGGFDPPEGNPGGTGEISGQACTAAGGGGHGAVGGNPAAPGTGGVGGAGTDFSPDYPGAPNCGTYAGGGGGGAPSGGTGGSGGTGGGGAATSGAQSGRNATTNTGGGGGGTVSTASPIQGGNGGSGIVIVKELNKASGVWNLKSQLR
;
A
#
# COMPACT_ATOMS: atom_id res chain seq x y z
N MET A 1 -10.90 -41.26 -33.35
CA MET A 1 -11.12 -39.95 -32.68
C MET A 1 -10.57 -40.05 -31.27
N PRO A 2 -9.68 -39.15 -30.84
CA PRO A 2 -9.23 -39.15 -29.46
C PRO A 2 -10.40 -38.77 -28.57
N ARG A 3 -10.70 -39.58 -27.57
CA ARG A 3 -11.77 -39.35 -26.62
C ARG A 3 -11.38 -38.19 -25.72
N THR A 4 -12.19 -37.15 -25.72
CA THR A 4 -12.09 -36.03 -24.74
C THR A 4 -12.80 -36.45 -23.47
N ASN A 5 -12.16 -37.30 -22.66
CA ASN A 5 -12.69 -37.64 -21.35
C ASN A 5 -12.21 -36.62 -20.35
N GLY A 6 -13.13 -36.02 -19.66
CA GLY A 6 -12.81 -35.24 -18.47
C GLY A 6 -11.98 -36.09 -17.50
N GLY A 7 -10.85 -35.59 -17.07
CA GLY A 7 -10.01 -36.21 -16.06
C GLY A 7 -8.69 -36.79 -16.54
N ILE A 8 -8.46 -36.96 -17.85
CA ILE A 8 -7.18 -37.39 -18.37
C ILE A 8 -6.50 -36.22 -19.09
N ILE A 9 -5.32 -35.87 -18.67
CA ILE A 9 -4.48 -34.84 -19.30
C ILE A 9 -4.03 -35.38 -20.66
N GLY A 10 -4.74 -35.03 -21.74
CA GLY A 10 -4.35 -35.30 -23.12
C GLY A 10 -3.77 -34.05 -23.78
N LYS A 11 -3.04 -34.22 -24.87
CA LYS A 11 -2.44 -33.12 -25.66
C LYS A 11 -3.41 -31.98 -26.05
N ARG A 12 -4.71 -32.19 -25.99
CA ARG A 12 -5.75 -31.18 -26.26
C ARG A 12 -6.38 -30.54 -25.03
N ASN A 13 -6.05 -31.03 -23.84
CA ASN A 13 -6.56 -30.50 -22.58
C ASN A 13 -5.51 -29.66 -21.81
N VAL A 14 -4.49 -29.22 -22.50
CA VAL A 14 -3.38 -28.42 -21.93
C VAL A 14 -3.87 -27.09 -21.32
N THR A 15 -5.06 -26.64 -21.71
CA THR A 15 -5.67 -25.39 -21.23
C THR A 15 -6.71 -25.57 -20.14
N SER A 16 -7.11 -26.78 -19.78
CA SER A 16 -8.24 -27.00 -18.85
C SER A 16 -7.82 -27.32 -17.42
N PHE A 17 -6.57 -27.54 -17.15
CA PHE A 17 -6.10 -27.80 -15.79
C PHE A 17 -5.09 -26.76 -15.34
N GLY A 18 -5.61 -25.77 -14.65
CA GLY A 18 -4.91 -25.11 -13.57
C GLY A 18 -3.62 -24.38 -13.89
N LYS A 19 -3.41 -23.86 -15.08
CA LYS A 19 -2.40 -22.80 -15.23
C LYS A 19 -2.97 -21.53 -14.61
N CYS A 20 -2.75 -21.37 -13.30
CA CYS A 20 -2.91 -20.06 -12.68
C CYS A 20 -1.95 -19.09 -13.38
N THR A 21 -2.45 -18.30 -14.31
CA THR A 21 -1.68 -17.21 -14.90
C THR A 21 -1.78 -16.01 -13.98
N GLN A 22 -0.64 -15.48 -13.60
CA GLN A 22 -0.55 -14.27 -12.82
C GLN A 22 0.04 -13.15 -13.68
N THR A 23 -0.68 -12.05 -13.80
CA THR A 23 -0.25 -10.86 -14.54
C THR A 23 -0.05 -9.71 -13.58
N VAL A 24 1.13 -9.10 -13.60
CA VAL A 24 1.49 -7.94 -12.78
C VAL A 24 1.46 -6.69 -13.65
N LYS A 25 0.81 -5.64 -13.16
CA LYS A 25 0.75 -4.31 -13.77
C LYS A 25 1.34 -3.26 -12.85
N THR A 26 2.36 -2.58 -13.32
CA THR A 26 3.07 -1.49 -12.64
C THR A 26 2.94 -0.16 -13.36
N SER A 27 2.20 -0.14 -14.47
CA SER A 27 1.88 1.05 -15.24
C SER A 27 0.43 1.00 -15.70
N SER A 28 -0.19 2.16 -15.85
CA SER A 28 -1.56 2.28 -16.35
C SER A 28 -1.65 1.81 -17.81
N THR A 29 -2.69 1.06 -18.13
CA THR A 29 -2.92 0.52 -19.48
C THR A 29 -4.41 0.52 -19.80
N PRO A 30 -4.81 0.72 -21.09
CA PRO A 30 -6.21 0.69 -21.50
C PRO A 30 -6.85 -0.70 -21.39
N SER A 31 -6.05 -1.76 -21.35
CA SER A 31 -6.51 -3.14 -21.15
C SER A 31 -5.58 -3.85 -20.18
N ALA A 32 -6.17 -4.47 -19.16
CA ALA A 32 -5.39 -5.15 -18.12
C ALA A 32 -4.81 -6.47 -18.62
N VAL A 33 -5.67 -7.38 -19.01
CA VAL A 33 -5.39 -8.79 -19.33
C VAL A 33 -6.51 -9.30 -20.21
N THR A 34 -6.19 -10.14 -21.17
CA THR A 34 -7.20 -10.99 -21.81
C THR A 34 -7.20 -12.34 -21.08
N THR A 35 -8.34 -12.70 -20.51
CA THR A 35 -8.50 -13.94 -19.76
C THR A 35 -8.37 -15.16 -20.66
N GLN A 36 -7.79 -16.24 -20.14
CA GLN A 36 -7.67 -17.50 -20.87
C GLN A 36 -9.04 -18.16 -21.13
N PRO A 37 -9.14 -19.00 -22.19
CA PRO A 37 -10.33 -19.82 -22.38
C PRO A 37 -10.62 -20.66 -21.12
N GLY A 38 -11.83 -20.59 -20.61
CA GLY A 38 -12.25 -21.35 -19.43
C GLY A 38 -12.06 -20.64 -18.09
N THR A 39 -11.40 -19.49 -18.04
CA THR A 39 -11.36 -18.66 -16.83
C THR A 39 -12.77 -18.22 -16.45
N ARG A 40 -13.15 -18.41 -15.20
CA ARG A 40 -14.46 -18.03 -14.65
C ARG A 40 -14.35 -17.06 -13.49
N LEU A 41 -13.16 -16.94 -12.93
CA LEU A 41 -12.89 -16.14 -11.75
C LEU A 41 -11.47 -15.56 -11.86
N VAL A 42 -11.32 -14.31 -11.51
CA VAL A 42 -10.01 -13.70 -11.30
C VAL A 42 -9.89 -13.25 -9.86
N LYS A 43 -8.72 -13.50 -9.26
CA LYS A 43 -8.35 -12.90 -7.99
C LYS A 43 -7.48 -11.69 -8.29
N THR A 44 -7.84 -10.55 -7.74
CA THR A 44 -7.23 -9.28 -8.10
C THR A 44 -6.76 -8.57 -6.83
N LEU A 45 -5.45 -8.33 -6.74
CA LEU A 45 -4.87 -7.46 -5.74
C LEU A 45 -4.70 -6.07 -6.35
N ILE A 46 -5.31 -5.06 -5.73
CA ILE A 46 -5.21 -3.67 -6.13
C ILE A 46 -4.54 -2.93 -4.97
N VAL A 47 -3.38 -2.32 -5.22
CA VAL A 47 -2.68 -1.50 -4.24
C VAL A 47 -2.51 -0.10 -4.80
N ALA A 48 -2.98 0.91 -4.10
CA ALA A 48 -2.86 2.32 -4.49
C ALA A 48 -1.43 2.86 -4.25
N GLY A 49 -1.15 4.06 -4.73
CA GLY A 49 0.09 4.76 -4.42
C GLY A 49 0.13 5.17 -2.95
N GLY A 50 1.30 5.05 -2.32
CA GLY A 50 1.52 5.54 -0.95
C GLY A 50 1.71 7.05 -0.90
N GLY A 51 1.39 7.67 0.23
CA GLY A 51 1.61 9.08 0.51
C GLY A 51 3.08 9.41 0.75
N GLY A 52 3.48 10.62 0.41
CA GLY A 52 4.79 11.17 0.78
C GLY A 52 4.82 11.52 2.27
N ALA A 53 5.99 11.48 2.87
CA ALA A 53 6.16 11.97 4.24
C ALA A 53 6.18 13.49 4.29
N GLY A 54 5.94 14.07 5.45
CA GLY A 54 6.16 15.49 5.69
C GLY A 54 7.64 15.88 5.62
N GLY A 55 7.90 17.12 5.23
CA GLY A 55 9.23 17.71 5.30
C GLY A 55 9.37 18.57 6.54
N GLY A 56 10.60 18.94 6.92
CA GLY A 56 10.76 19.88 8.02
C GLY A 56 12.18 20.08 8.49
N ALA A 57 12.36 21.17 9.22
CA ALA A 57 13.55 21.43 10.05
C ALA A 57 13.47 20.69 11.39
N SER A 58 12.45 19.87 11.59
CA SER A 58 12.14 19.14 12.82
C SER A 58 11.42 17.83 12.45
N ARG A 59 10.81 17.20 13.36
CA ARG A 59 10.21 15.87 13.39
C ARG A 59 9.01 15.77 12.46
N ALA A 60 9.18 15.37 11.22
CA ALA A 60 8.10 15.22 10.24
C ALA A 60 7.46 13.82 10.27
N GLY A 61 6.17 13.75 10.05
CA GLY A 61 5.40 12.51 10.07
C GLY A 61 5.69 11.61 8.85
N GLY A 62 5.59 10.30 9.05
CA GLY A 62 5.67 9.32 7.98
C GLY A 62 4.43 9.32 7.10
N GLY A 63 4.59 9.08 5.80
CA GLY A 63 3.47 8.92 4.85
C GLY A 63 2.68 7.64 5.12
N GLY A 64 1.36 7.67 4.91
CA GLY A 64 0.51 6.48 4.96
C GLY A 64 0.70 5.61 3.71
N ALA A 65 0.51 4.31 3.86
CA ALA A 65 0.49 3.40 2.72
C ALA A 65 -0.77 3.59 1.87
N GLY A 66 -0.68 3.27 0.58
CA GLY A 66 -1.84 3.13 -0.29
C GLY A 66 -2.77 2.04 0.21
N GLY A 67 -4.07 2.22 0.02
CA GLY A 67 -5.04 1.19 0.31
C GLY A 67 -4.77 -0.08 -0.50
N ALA A 68 -5.07 -1.24 0.07
CA ALA A 68 -4.97 -2.51 -0.62
C ALA A 68 -6.29 -3.29 -0.52
N ARG A 69 -6.72 -3.88 -1.64
CA ARG A 69 -7.92 -4.73 -1.70
C ARG A 69 -7.62 -6.00 -2.49
N ASN A 70 -8.01 -7.14 -1.89
CA ASN A 70 -7.89 -8.45 -2.49
C ASN A 70 -9.29 -8.99 -2.81
N LEU A 71 -9.64 -9.03 -4.10
CA LEU A 71 -11.00 -9.28 -4.56
C LEU A 71 -11.05 -10.52 -5.46
N GLU A 72 -12.11 -11.31 -5.32
CA GLU A 72 -12.45 -12.38 -6.26
C GLU A 72 -13.62 -11.94 -7.14
N LEU A 73 -13.39 -11.86 -8.44
CA LEU A 73 -14.33 -11.26 -9.40
C LEU A 73 -14.70 -12.29 -10.48
N PRO A 74 -16.00 -12.49 -10.73
CA PRO A 74 -16.46 -13.37 -11.80
C PRO A 74 -16.12 -12.77 -13.18
N VAL A 75 -15.66 -13.60 -14.09
CA VAL A 75 -15.33 -13.21 -15.45
C VAL A 75 -15.73 -14.29 -16.46
N CYS A 76 -15.79 -13.92 -17.73
CA CYS A 76 -15.87 -14.87 -18.83
C CYS A 76 -14.47 -15.10 -19.41
N GLY A 77 -14.18 -16.35 -19.81
CA GLY A 77 -12.95 -16.66 -20.54
C GLY A 77 -12.90 -15.97 -21.90
N ASN A 78 -11.71 -15.79 -22.45
CA ASN A 78 -11.45 -15.05 -23.71
C ASN A 78 -11.98 -13.60 -23.69
N THR A 79 -12.09 -12.99 -22.53
CA THR A 79 -12.58 -11.62 -22.40
C THR A 79 -11.44 -10.70 -21.99
N ALA A 80 -11.28 -9.58 -22.68
CA ALA A 80 -10.38 -8.53 -22.26
C ALA A 80 -10.97 -7.85 -21.01
N LEU A 81 -10.20 -7.82 -19.91
CA LEU A 81 -10.48 -6.96 -18.78
C LEU A 81 -10.24 -5.51 -19.20
N GLY A 82 -10.99 -4.58 -18.63
CA GLY A 82 -10.89 -3.18 -18.97
C GLY A 82 -9.60 -2.51 -18.48
N ALA A 83 -9.62 -1.18 -18.42
CA ALA A 83 -8.47 -0.38 -18.07
C ALA A 83 -7.93 -0.69 -16.66
N VAL A 84 -6.61 -0.63 -16.52
CA VAL A 84 -5.92 -0.56 -15.23
C VAL A 84 -5.32 0.82 -15.07
N THR A 85 -5.58 1.43 -13.92
CA THR A 85 -4.91 2.65 -13.46
C THR A 85 -4.00 2.29 -12.30
N ILE A 86 -2.76 2.72 -12.36
CA ILE A 86 -1.80 2.58 -11.27
C ILE A 86 -1.62 3.92 -10.60
N GLY A 87 -1.88 3.96 -9.30
CA GLY A 87 -1.74 5.17 -8.49
C GLY A 87 -0.29 5.65 -8.43
N ALA A 88 -0.08 6.91 -8.72
CA ALA A 88 1.22 7.53 -8.57
C ALA A 88 1.60 7.65 -7.08
N SER A 89 2.89 7.70 -6.80
CA SER A 89 3.40 8.01 -5.47
C SER A 89 3.07 9.44 -5.06
N GLY A 90 2.75 9.68 -3.80
CA GLY A 90 2.74 11.00 -3.21
C GLY A 90 4.16 11.55 -3.08
N ALA A 91 4.36 12.83 -3.38
CA ALA A 91 5.64 13.50 -3.19
C ALA A 91 5.89 13.80 -1.70
N GLY A 92 7.14 13.67 -1.27
CA GLY A 92 7.55 14.16 0.04
C GLY A 92 7.37 15.66 0.15
N GLY A 93 6.92 16.14 1.31
CA GLY A 93 6.73 17.55 1.58
C GLY A 93 8.05 18.32 1.52
N ASN A 94 7.98 19.55 1.03
CA ASN A 94 9.06 20.52 1.21
C ASN A 94 9.21 20.84 2.70
N PRO A 95 10.28 21.56 3.09
CA PRO A 95 10.47 21.93 4.48
C PRO A 95 9.21 22.51 5.12
N GLU A 96 8.83 21.93 6.27
CA GLU A 96 7.66 22.32 7.08
C GLU A 96 6.28 22.14 6.41
N VAL A 97 6.24 21.45 5.28
CA VAL A 97 5.01 21.19 4.51
C VAL A 97 4.60 19.72 4.63
N VAL A 98 3.31 19.50 4.65
CA VAL A 98 2.69 18.16 4.58
C VAL A 98 3.10 17.46 3.29
N GLY A 99 3.36 16.16 3.34
CA GLY A 99 3.53 15.34 2.15
C GLY A 99 2.24 15.24 1.35
N THR A 100 2.34 15.02 0.05
CA THR A 100 1.14 14.82 -0.79
C THR A 100 0.61 13.40 -0.65
N SER A 101 -0.71 13.25 -0.74
CA SER A 101 -1.34 11.93 -0.78
C SER A 101 -0.98 11.19 -2.08
N GLY A 102 -0.97 9.87 -2.01
CA GLY A 102 -0.78 9.02 -3.19
C GLY A 102 -2.00 8.99 -4.10
N GLY A 103 -1.81 8.49 -5.32
CA GLY A 103 -2.87 8.31 -6.31
C GLY A 103 -3.65 7.01 -6.12
N THR A 104 -4.90 6.99 -6.58
CA THR A 104 -5.79 5.83 -6.60
C THR A 104 -5.32 4.81 -7.64
N SER A 105 -5.38 3.51 -7.30
CA SER A 105 -5.28 2.43 -8.29
C SER A 105 -6.66 1.82 -8.56
N SER A 106 -6.86 1.34 -9.78
CA SER A 106 -8.12 0.68 -10.15
C SER A 106 -7.96 -0.33 -11.29
N ILE A 107 -8.94 -1.22 -11.40
CA ILE A 107 -9.13 -2.11 -12.53
C ILE A 107 -10.61 -2.17 -12.92
N VAL A 108 -10.89 -2.25 -14.21
CA VAL A 108 -12.25 -2.46 -14.71
C VAL A 108 -12.46 -3.94 -15.05
N VAL A 109 -13.47 -4.54 -14.45
CA VAL A 109 -13.86 -5.94 -14.70
C VAL A 109 -15.37 -6.00 -14.95
N GLY A 110 -15.77 -6.55 -16.08
CA GLY A 110 -17.19 -6.67 -16.45
C GLY A 110 -17.94 -5.32 -16.51
N GLY A 111 -17.25 -4.24 -16.87
CA GLY A 111 -17.80 -2.88 -16.90
C GLY A 111 -17.82 -2.16 -15.54
N THR A 112 -17.50 -2.85 -14.45
CA THR A 112 -17.44 -2.26 -13.10
C THR A 112 -16.02 -1.88 -12.75
N THR A 113 -15.82 -0.66 -12.22
CA THR A 113 -14.51 -0.20 -11.73
C THR A 113 -14.35 -0.57 -10.27
N TYR A 114 -13.27 -1.28 -9.97
CA TYR A 114 -12.83 -1.61 -8.62
C TYR A 114 -11.59 -0.79 -8.31
N SER A 115 -11.61 -0.02 -7.23
CA SER A 115 -10.56 0.93 -6.87
C SER A 115 -10.11 0.79 -5.43
N THR A 116 -8.96 1.41 -5.13
CA THR A 116 -8.40 1.61 -3.78
C THR A 116 -7.95 3.05 -3.65
N THR A 117 -8.01 3.61 -2.44
CA THR A 117 -7.64 5.00 -2.16
C THR A 117 -6.14 5.16 -1.95
N GLY A 118 -5.57 6.25 -2.42
CA GLY A 118 -4.16 6.59 -2.18
C GLY A 118 -3.86 6.77 -0.69
N GLY A 119 -2.61 6.55 -0.30
CA GLY A 119 -2.14 6.77 1.07
C GLY A 119 -2.13 8.23 1.45
N GLY A 120 -2.39 8.56 2.71
CA GLY A 120 -2.37 9.92 3.22
C GLY A 120 -0.96 10.48 3.35
N GLY A 121 -0.78 11.77 3.07
CA GLY A 121 0.50 12.46 3.29
C GLY A 121 0.84 12.58 4.78
N GLY A 122 2.13 12.50 5.13
CA GLY A 122 2.61 12.74 6.48
C GLY A 122 2.67 14.22 6.84
N GLY A 123 2.43 14.57 8.09
CA GLY A 123 2.44 15.96 8.60
C GLY A 123 3.81 16.59 8.57
N GLY A 124 3.90 17.89 8.24
CA GLY A 124 5.13 18.68 8.27
C GLY A 124 5.66 18.87 9.68
N GLY A 125 6.98 18.96 9.82
CA GLY A 125 7.63 19.22 11.12
C GLY A 125 7.91 20.69 11.34
N GLY A 126 7.70 21.18 12.55
CA GLY A 126 8.09 22.55 12.94
C GLY A 126 6.97 23.59 12.95
N GLN A 127 5.78 23.28 12.44
CA GLN A 127 4.67 24.25 12.34
C GLN A 127 3.68 24.13 13.50
N PRO A 128 3.22 25.27 14.07
CA PRO A 128 2.18 25.28 15.09
C PRO A 128 0.78 24.96 14.58
N ASP A 129 0.54 25.08 13.29
CA ASP A 129 -0.77 25.04 12.66
C ASP A 129 -1.12 23.66 12.05
N ASN A 130 -2.11 23.62 11.14
CA ASN A 130 -2.65 22.37 10.56
C ASN A 130 -1.65 21.56 9.74
N ASP A 131 -0.53 22.14 9.35
CA ASP A 131 0.50 21.47 8.56
C ASP A 131 1.21 20.32 9.30
N GLY A 132 1.05 20.22 10.62
CA GLY A 132 1.49 19.08 11.43
C GLY A 132 0.56 17.87 11.42
N LEU A 133 -0.63 17.94 10.80
CA LEU A 133 -1.57 16.82 10.75
C LEU A 133 -1.18 15.80 9.66
N GLY A 134 -1.31 14.54 9.98
CA GLY A 134 -1.30 13.48 8.96
C GLY A 134 -2.61 13.49 8.17
N ALA A 135 -2.53 13.40 6.83
CA ALA A 135 -3.71 13.36 5.98
C ALA A 135 -4.40 11.98 6.04
N PRO A 136 -5.75 11.94 5.89
CA PRO A 136 -6.45 10.66 5.72
C PRO A 136 -6.13 10.05 4.36
N GLY A 137 -6.30 8.72 4.25
CA GLY A 137 -6.03 7.99 3.02
C GLY A 137 -6.49 6.54 3.09
N GLY A 138 -6.10 5.72 2.13
CA GLY A 138 -6.24 4.27 2.22
C GLY A 138 -5.64 3.77 3.51
N SER A 139 -4.39 4.15 3.80
CA SER A 139 -3.86 4.26 5.17
C SER A 139 -3.50 5.71 5.46
N GLY A 140 -3.70 6.14 6.69
CA GLY A 140 -3.49 7.54 7.11
C GLY A 140 -2.02 7.89 7.31
N GLY A 141 -1.63 9.14 7.03
CA GLY A 141 -0.30 9.65 7.35
C GLY A 141 -0.08 9.83 8.86
N GLY A 142 1.17 9.71 9.32
CA GLY A 142 1.56 10.08 10.68
C GLY A 142 1.61 11.59 10.85
N PRO A 143 1.33 12.13 12.05
CA PRO A 143 1.47 13.56 12.31
C PRO A 143 2.96 13.94 12.40
N GLY A 144 3.26 15.12 11.93
CA GLY A 144 4.50 15.82 12.29
C GLY A 144 4.43 16.36 13.72
N SER A 145 5.53 16.85 14.20
CA SER A 145 5.63 17.28 15.57
C SER A 145 5.92 18.76 15.73
N ASN A 146 5.24 19.34 16.68
CA ASN A 146 5.55 20.61 17.29
C ASN A 146 5.21 20.54 18.78
N VAL A 147 4.79 21.66 19.36
CA VAL A 147 4.38 21.78 20.75
C VAL A 147 3.09 21.03 21.13
N ILE A 148 2.30 20.59 20.16
CA ILE A 148 1.04 19.88 20.37
C ILE A 148 1.11 18.50 19.72
N CYS A 149 0.87 17.43 20.52
CA CYS A 149 0.74 16.07 19.99
C CYS A 149 -0.59 15.89 19.27
N ARG A 150 -0.53 15.28 18.10
CA ARG A 150 -1.68 15.11 17.21
C ARG A 150 -1.89 13.64 16.86
N ALA A 151 -3.13 13.28 16.60
CA ALA A 151 -3.45 11.98 16.02
C ALA A 151 -3.02 11.94 14.55
N GLY A 152 -2.70 10.76 14.08
CA GLY A 152 -2.49 10.52 12.66
C GLY A 152 -3.77 10.64 11.84
N GLY A 153 -3.61 10.70 10.54
CA GLY A 153 -4.73 10.68 9.59
C GLY A 153 -5.53 9.37 9.70
N ALA A 154 -6.81 9.45 9.42
CA ALA A 154 -7.67 8.27 9.37
C ALA A 154 -7.26 7.33 8.22
N GLY A 155 -7.34 6.03 8.45
CA GLY A 155 -7.27 5.01 7.40
C GLY A 155 -8.65 4.72 6.82
N ASN A 156 -8.68 3.88 5.78
CA ASN A 156 -9.91 3.45 5.10
C ASN A 156 -10.78 4.62 4.60
N ALA A 157 -10.15 5.64 4.03
CA ALA A 157 -10.87 6.80 3.52
C ALA A 157 -11.84 6.48 2.39
N GLY A 158 -11.66 5.35 1.71
CA GLY A 158 -12.61 4.82 0.72
C GLY A 158 -13.88 4.21 1.32
N GLY A 159 -13.91 3.97 2.64
CA GLY A 159 -15.07 3.39 3.34
C GLY A 159 -15.36 1.95 2.93
N PHE A 160 -14.35 1.18 2.55
CA PHE A 160 -14.50 -0.20 2.10
C PHE A 160 -14.67 -1.19 3.27
N ASP A 161 -15.35 -2.30 2.98
CA ASP A 161 -15.45 -3.46 3.85
C ASP A 161 -15.01 -4.71 3.05
N PRO A 162 -13.95 -5.43 3.49
CA PRO A 162 -13.05 -5.09 4.61
C PRO A 162 -12.25 -3.80 4.37
N PRO A 163 -11.74 -3.17 5.46
CA PRO A 163 -10.97 -1.94 5.38
C PRO A 163 -9.73 -2.07 4.49
N GLU A 164 -9.44 -1.02 3.70
CA GLU A 164 -8.31 -0.99 2.78
C GLU A 164 -6.98 -0.56 3.42
N GLY A 165 -6.99 -0.20 4.71
CA GLY A 165 -5.81 0.20 5.46
C GLY A 165 -6.15 0.81 6.82
N ASN A 166 -5.12 1.17 7.58
CA ASN A 166 -5.21 1.61 8.96
C ASN A 166 -4.80 3.07 9.15
N PRO A 167 -5.19 3.72 10.26
CA PRO A 167 -4.78 5.09 10.57
C PRO A 167 -3.26 5.18 10.83
N GLY A 168 -2.75 6.42 10.71
CA GLY A 168 -1.43 6.77 11.21
C GLY A 168 -1.37 6.72 12.74
N GLY A 169 -0.16 6.66 13.29
CA GLY A 169 0.07 6.70 14.74
C GLY A 169 -0.26 8.05 15.34
N THR A 170 -0.20 8.15 16.65
CA THR A 170 -0.36 9.40 17.41
C THR A 170 1.00 9.90 17.87
N GLY A 171 1.27 11.20 17.69
CA GLY A 171 2.46 11.83 18.25
C GLY A 171 2.41 11.85 19.77
N GLU A 172 3.54 11.66 20.41
CA GLU A 172 3.64 11.65 21.87
C GLU A 172 4.65 12.67 22.39
N ILE A 173 4.43 13.15 23.62
CA ILE A 173 5.32 14.11 24.30
C ILE A 173 6.62 13.41 24.69
N SER A 174 7.73 13.93 24.17
CA SER A 174 9.07 13.52 24.56
C SER A 174 9.83 14.75 25.09
N GLY A 175 9.89 14.90 26.40
CA GLY A 175 10.39 16.10 27.04
C GLY A 175 9.42 17.29 26.91
N GLN A 176 9.86 18.39 26.29
CA GLN A 176 9.04 19.61 26.11
C GLN A 176 8.37 19.70 24.71
N ALA A 177 8.50 18.66 23.87
CA ALA A 177 7.97 18.69 22.51
C ALA A 177 7.47 17.31 22.07
N CYS A 178 6.49 17.29 21.19
CA CYS A 178 5.96 16.07 20.61
C CYS A 178 6.93 15.43 19.61
N THR A 179 6.96 14.12 19.52
CA THR A 179 7.70 13.34 18.52
C THR A 179 6.74 12.87 17.43
N ALA A 180 7.20 12.85 16.20
CA ALA A 180 6.39 12.44 15.05
C ALA A 180 6.09 10.95 15.05
N ALA A 181 4.89 10.59 14.61
CA ALA A 181 4.47 9.20 14.49
C ALA A 181 4.67 8.65 13.08
N GLY A 182 4.64 7.32 12.96
CA GLY A 182 4.64 6.61 11.68
C GLY A 182 3.29 6.69 10.97
N GLY A 183 3.31 6.58 9.64
CA GLY A 183 2.11 6.40 8.82
C GLY A 183 1.53 5.01 8.99
N GLY A 184 0.22 4.87 8.78
CA GLY A 184 -0.48 3.58 8.78
C GLY A 184 -0.04 2.68 7.63
N GLY A 185 -0.08 1.38 7.85
CA GLY A 185 0.04 0.34 6.83
C GLY A 185 -1.29 -0.37 6.60
N HIS A 186 -1.35 -1.24 5.60
CA HIS A 186 -2.56 -2.06 5.38
C HIS A 186 -2.76 -3.07 6.52
N GLY A 187 -1.69 -3.65 7.04
CA GLY A 187 -1.77 -4.69 8.08
C GLY A 187 -1.78 -4.16 9.52
N ALA A 188 -1.32 -2.93 9.75
CA ALA A 188 -1.23 -2.37 11.10
C ALA A 188 -1.33 -0.85 11.13
N VAL A 189 -1.78 -0.32 12.26
CA VAL A 189 -1.74 1.11 12.59
C VAL A 189 -0.30 1.61 12.60
N GLY A 190 -0.07 2.86 12.24
CA GLY A 190 1.22 3.51 12.40
C GLY A 190 1.66 3.54 13.87
N GLY A 191 2.96 3.30 14.10
CA GLY A 191 3.50 3.30 15.46
C GLY A 191 3.55 4.70 16.08
N ASN A 192 3.23 4.78 17.36
CA ASN A 192 3.54 5.94 18.19
C ASN A 192 5.04 5.96 18.50
N PRO A 193 5.60 7.10 18.88
CA PRO A 193 6.95 7.18 19.43
C PRO A 193 7.07 6.30 20.69
N ALA A 194 7.99 5.34 20.70
CA ALA A 194 8.10 4.32 21.76
C ALA A 194 8.96 4.78 22.96
N ALA A 195 9.81 5.79 22.80
CA ALA A 195 10.70 6.30 23.82
C ALA A 195 11.10 7.76 23.52
N PRO A 196 11.60 8.51 24.52
CA PRO A 196 12.15 9.84 24.29
C PRO A 196 13.22 9.79 23.19
N GLY A 197 13.07 10.67 22.19
CA GLY A 197 14.04 10.76 21.10
C GLY A 197 13.89 9.71 19.98
N THR A 198 12.83 8.89 19.97
CA THR A 198 12.56 7.96 18.86
C THR A 198 11.32 8.37 18.07
N GLY A 199 11.40 8.31 16.75
CA GLY A 199 10.22 8.46 15.89
C GLY A 199 9.37 7.19 15.84
N GLY A 200 8.07 7.35 15.58
CA GLY A 200 7.16 6.20 15.44
C GLY A 200 7.48 5.35 14.23
N VAL A 201 7.39 4.03 14.35
CA VAL A 201 7.60 3.10 13.24
C VAL A 201 6.42 3.16 12.26
N GLY A 202 6.65 2.91 10.99
CA GLY A 202 5.57 2.75 10.01
C GLY A 202 4.76 1.48 10.28
N GLY A 203 3.45 1.55 10.07
CA GLY A 203 2.56 0.40 10.18
C GLY A 203 2.95 -0.70 9.19
N ALA A 204 2.89 -1.95 9.60
CA ALA A 204 3.20 -3.07 8.72
C ALA A 204 2.22 -3.16 7.55
N GLY A 205 2.71 -3.56 6.40
CA GLY A 205 1.90 -4.00 5.27
C GLY A 205 1.42 -5.44 5.46
N THR A 206 0.78 -5.97 4.45
CA THR A 206 0.22 -7.33 4.46
C THR A 206 0.94 -8.22 3.47
N ASP A 207 1.20 -9.46 3.88
CA ASP A 207 1.73 -10.50 3.01
C ASP A 207 0.61 -11.17 2.23
N PHE A 208 0.62 -10.97 0.91
CA PHE A 208 -0.29 -11.60 -0.04
C PHE A 208 0.37 -12.75 -0.81
N SER A 209 1.60 -13.17 -0.46
CA SER A 209 2.31 -14.25 -1.15
C SER A 209 1.57 -15.59 -1.16
N PRO A 210 0.75 -15.94 -0.15
CA PRO A 210 -0.07 -17.15 -0.21
C PRO A 210 -1.08 -17.12 -1.36
N ASP A 211 -1.63 -15.96 -1.64
CA ASP A 211 -2.58 -15.77 -2.75
C ASP A 211 -1.87 -15.54 -4.09
N TYR A 212 -0.74 -14.85 -4.08
CA TYR A 212 0.02 -14.44 -5.27
C TYR A 212 1.47 -14.91 -5.19
N PRO A 213 1.73 -16.22 -5.29
CA PRO A 213 3.09 -16.76 -5.20
C PRO A 213 3.98 -16.20 -6.30
N GLY A 214 5.21 -15.82 -5.93
CA GLY A 214 6.17 -15.21 -6.87
C GLY A 214 5.85 -13.76 -7.26
N ALA A 215 4.92 -13.09 -6.58
CA ALA A 215 4.67 -11.67 -6.77
C ALA A 215 5.91 -10.84 -6.38
N PRO A 216 6.13 -9.67 -7.02
CA PRO A 216 7.22 -8.76 -6.65
C PRO A 216 7.20 -8.41 -5.16
N ASN A 217 8.35 -7.95 -4.64
CA ASN A 217 8.49 -7.58 -3.23
C ASN A 217 8.11 -8.72 -2.25
N CYS A 218 8.39 -9.96 -2.61
CA CYS A 218 8.03 -11.16 -1.86
C CYS A 218 6.54 -11.23 -1.49
N GLY A 219 5.68 -10.57 -2.26
CA GLY A 219 4.23 -10.55 -2.03
C GLY A 219 3.74 -9.63 -0.90
N THR A 220 4.63 -8.86 -0.25
CA THR A 220 4.26 -7.97 0.86
C THR A 220 4.12 -6.53 0.35
N TYR A 221 2.98 -5.88 0.64
CA TYR A 221 2.62 -4.57 0.11
C TYR A 221 2.04 -3.65 1.17
N ALA A 222 2.03 -2.35 0.86
CA ALA A 222 1.34 -1.31 1.61
C ALA A 222 1.84 -1.14 3.06
N GLY A 223 3.15 -1.02 3.25
CA GLY A 223 3.76 -0.63 4.53
C GLY A 223 3.83 0.88 4.69
N GLY A 224 3.55 1.41 5.88
CA GLY A 224 3.61 2.83 6.20
C GLY A 224 5.04 3.35 6.34
N GLY A 225 5.24 4.66 6.22
CA GLY A 225 6.52 5.33 6.44
C GLY A 225 6.83 5.58 7.92
N GLY A 226 8.11 5.57 8.28
CA GLY A 226 8.56 5.91 9.64
C GLY A 226 8.45 7.40 9.93
N GLY A 227 8.16 7.78 11.17
CA GLY A 227 8.13 9.15 11.65
C GLY A 227 9.51 9.65 12.09
N GLY A 228 9.75 10.95 11.93
CA GLY A 228 10.98 11.63 12.34
C GLY A 228 11.14 11.75 13.84
N ALA A 229 12.38 11.84 14.30
CA ALA A 229 12.75 12.03 15.70
C ALA A 229 13.34 13.43 15.95
N PRO A 230 13.52 13.85 17.20
CA PRO A 230 14.30 15.06 17.51
C PRO A 230 15.78 14.90 17.14
N SER A 231 16.47 16.03 17.07
CA SER A 231 17.92 16.04 16.81
C SER A 231 18.67 15.13 17.76
N GLY A 232 19.56 14.32 17.23
CA GLY A 232 20.29 13.30 17.99
C GLY A 232 19.47 12.05 18.32
N GLY A 233 18.20 12.03 17.96
CA GLY A 233 17.32 10.88 18.13
C GLY A 233 17.37 9.90 16.95
N THR A 234 16.62 8.81 17.07
CA THR A 234 16.51 7.75 16.06
C THR A 234 15.18 7.87 15.32
N GLY A 235 15.22 8.04 14.01
CA GLY A 235 14.03 8.00 13.17
C GLY A 235 13.37 6.61 13.18
N GLY A 236 12.04 6.60 13.04
CA GLY A 236 11.27 5.36 12.93
C GLY A 236 11.61 4.57 11.68
N SER A 237 11.65 3.24 11.79
CA SER A 237 11.74 2.37 10.61
C SER A 237 10.48 2.44 9.77
N GLY A 238 10.61 2.21 8.46
CA GLY A 238 9.45 1.94 7.61
C GLY A 238 8.83 0.58 7.90
N GLY A 239 7.52 0.47 7.68
CA GLY A 239 6.76 -0.77 7.78
C GLY A 239 7.16 -1.76 6.69
N THR A 240 7.05 -3.06 6.99
CA THR A 240 7.21 -4.12 5.98
C THR A 240 6.24 -3.89 4.83
N GLY A 241 6.61 -4.29 3.62
CA GLY A 241 5.79 -4.01 2.43
C GLY A 241 6.13 -2.68 1.76
N GLY A 242 7.36 -2.22 1.90
CA GLY A 242 7.94 -1.14 1.11
C GLY A 242 7.91 0.24 1.73
N GLY A 243 7.60 0.39 3.00
CA GLY A 243 7.63 1.67 3.69
C GLY A 243 9.04 2.28 3.78
N GLY A 244 9.18 3.59 3.56
CA GLY A 244 10.41 4.35 3.74
C GLY A 244 10.73 4.60 5.22
N ALA A 245 11.97 4.46 5.63
CA ALA A 245 12.40 4.79 6.98
C ALA A 245 12.65 6.29 7.12
N ALA A 246 12.40 6.85 8.29
CA ALA A 246 12.90 8.17 8.62
C ALA A 246 14.43 8.12 8.74
N THR A 247 15.07 9.24 8.43
CA THR A 247 16.52 9.38 8.51
C THR A 247 16.92 10.08 9.78
N SER A 248 18.12 9.81 10.27
CA SER A 248 18.77 10.55 11.35
C SER A 248 19.71 11.59 10.75
N GLY A 249 19.79 12.78 11.39
CA GLY A 249 20.65 13.87 10.91
C GLY A 249 20.06 14.66 9.73
N ALA A 250 20.88 15.50 9.10
CA ALA A 250 20.45 16.41 8.04
C ALA A 250 20.33 15.70 6.68
N GLN A 251 19.42 14.75 6.58
CA GLN A 251 19.17 13.98 5.35
C GLN A 251 17.65 13.91 5.10
N SER A 252 17.30 13.99 3.81
CA SER A 252 15.92 13.77 3.37
C SER A 252 15.40 12.39 3.81
N GLY A 253 14.11 12.31 4.11
CA GLY A 253 13.45 11.04 4.42
C GLY A 253 13.66 10.02 3.29
N ARG A 254 13.71 8.74 3.64
CA ARG A 254 13.88 7.70 2.61
C ARG A 254 12.60 7.51 1.82
N ASN A 255 12.76 7.40 0.52
CA ASN A 255 11.64 7.04 -0.34
C ASN A 255 11.16 5.62 -0.03
N ALA A 256 9.87 5.40 -0.19
CA ALA A 256 9.29 4.07 -0.20
C ALA A 256 9.73 3.29 -1.45
N THR A 257 9.62 1.97 -1.38
CA THR A 257 9.87 1.09 -2.52
C THR A 257 8.80 1.29 -3.59
N THR A 258 9.21 1.44 -4.83
CA THR A 258 8.28 1.57 -5.98
C THR A 258 7.45 0.30 -6.18
N ASN A 259 6.23 0.44 -6.70
CA ASN A 259 5.30 -0.67 -6.97
C ASN A 259 4.93 -1.48 -5.73
N THR A 260 4.89 -0.82 -4.56
CA THR A 260 4.47 -1.45 -3.31
C THR A 260 3.33 -0.73 -2.61
N GLY A 261 3.04 0.52 -3.03
CA GLY A 261 2.13 1.38 -2.30
C GLY A 261 2.65 1.81 -0.92
N GLY A 262 3.95 1.69 -0.66
CA GLY A 262 4.54 2.08 0.63
C GLY A 262 4.48 3.58 0.88
N GLY A 263 4.37 4.02 2.15
CA GLY A 263 4.46 5.42 2.56
C GLY A 263 5.92 5.90 2.70
N GLY A 264 6.20 7.16 2.39
CA GLY A 264 7.53 7.77 2.51
C GLY A 264 7.98 7.98 3.96
N GLY A 265 9.29 7.97 4.23
CA GLY A 265 9.88 8.22 5.55
C GLY A 265 10.00 9.70 5.89
N GLY A 266 9.73 10.05 7.15
CA GLY A 266 9.84 11.42 7.68
C GLY A 266 11.28 11.89 7.84
N THR A 267 11.44 13.13 8.23
CA THR A 267 12.74 13.77 8.39
C THR A 267 13.11 13.98 9.86
N VAL A 268 14.41 14.02 10.11
CA VAL A 268 15.03 14.36 11.40
C VAL A 268 16.07 15.44 11.14
N SER A 269 15.79 16.69 11.42
CA SER A 269 16.82 17.75 11.27
C SER A 269 16.54 18.96 12.12
N THR A 270 17.62 19.64 12.55
CA THR A 270 17.56 20.96 13.18
C THR A 270 18.39 22.01 12.44
N ALA A 271 19.16 21.61 11.43
CA ALA A 271 20.17 22.48 10.83
C ALA A 271 19.87 22.93 9.39
N SER A 272 18.98 22.24 8.70
CA SER A 272 18.59 22.58 7.31
C SER A 272 17.20 22.08 7.04
N PRO A 273 16.40 22.88 6.33
CA PRO A 273 15.10 22.42 5.86
C PRO A 273 15.29 21.31 4.83
N ILE A 274 14.77 20.13 5.13
CA ILE A 274 14.90 18.93 4.30
C ILE A 274 13.54 18.35 3.89
N GLN A 275 13.53 17.74 2.72
CA GLN A 275 12.33 17.16 2.11
C GLN A 275 12.02 15.79 2.72
N GLY A 276 10.74 15.51 2.91
CA GLY A 276 10.24 14.18 3.24
C GLY A 276 10.51 13.16 2.13
N GLY A 277 10.50 11.88 2.46
CA GLY A 277 10.59 10.81 1.47
C GLY A 277 9.32 10.71 0.62
N ASN A 278 9.46 10.36 -0.65
CA ASN A 278 8.32 10.07 -1.52
C ASN A 278 7.69 8.73 -1.15
N GLY A 279 6.38 8.60 -1.36
CA GLY A 279 5.70 7.31 -1.35
C GLY A 279 6.14 6.41 -2.50
N GLY A 280 5.74 5.14 -2.46
CA GLY A 280 5.87 4.19 -3.56
C GLY A 280 4.64 4.21 -4.47
N SER A 281 4.83 4.00 -5.76
CA SER A 281 3.71 3.79 -6.68
C SER A 281 2.91 2.54 -6.33
N GLY A 282 1.66 2.49 -6.78
CA GLY A 282 0.78 1.33 -6.64
C GLY A 282 1.15 0.16 -7.55
N ILE A 283 0.38 -0.91 -7.43
CA ILE A 283 0.49 -2.12 -8.26
C ILE A 283 -0.88 -2.79 -8.39
N VAL A 284 -1.12 -3.44 -9.52
CA VAL A 284 -2.29 -4.33 -9.69
C VAL A 284 -1.80 -5.69 -10.14
N ILE A 285 -2.26 -6.75 -9.45
CA ILE A 285 -1.94 -8.13 -9.79
C ILE A 285 -3.25 -8.86 -10.06
N VAL A 286 -3.35 -9.47 -11.24
CA VAL A 286 -4.50 -10.30 -11.64
C VAL A 286 -4.05 -11.75 -11.72
N LYS A 287 -4.68 -12.61 -10.94
CA LYS A 287 -4.47 -14.05 -10.97
C LYS A 287 -5.73 -14.73 -11.50
N GLU A 288 -5.60 -15.42 -12.60
CA GLU A 288 -6.68 -16.20 -13.17
C GLU A 288 -6.86 -17.51 -12.40
N LEU A 289 -8.04 -17.67 -11.81
CA LEU A 289 -8.41 -18.89 -11.12
C LEU A 289 -9.17 -19.79 -12.11
N ASN A 290 -8.50 -20.78 -12.68
CA ASN A 290 -9.17 -21.87 -13.33
C ASN A 290 -9.72 -22.78 -12.23
N LYS A 291 -11.02 -22.71 -11.95
CA LYS A 291 -11.66 -23.82 -11.26
C LYS A 291 -11.43 -25.04 -12.11
N ALA A 292 -10.53 -25.92 -11.69
CA ALA A 292 -10.41 -27.22 -12.30
C ALA A 292 -11.79 -27.88 -12.24
N SER A 293 -12.49 -27.87 -13.36
CA SER A 293 -13.67 -28.69 -13.55
C SER A 293 -13.18 -30.14 -13.62
N GLY A 294 -12.88 -30.75 -12.48
CA GLY A 294 -12.33 -32.01 -12.77
C GLY A 294 -11.94 -32.97 -11.69
N VAL A 295 -12.18 -32.70 -10.45
CA VAL A 295 -12.46 -33.83 -9.55
C VAL A 295 -13.95 -33.81 -9.30
N TRP A 296 -14.67 -34.42 -10.16
CA TRP A 296 -16.07 -34.77 -9.91
C TRP A 296 -16.06 -35.68 -8.69
N ASN A 297 -16.51 -35.16 -7.57
CA ASN A 297 -16.77 -36.00 -6.44
C ASN A 297 -17.83 -37.01 -6.87
N LEU A 298 -17.52 -38.28 -6.90
CA LEU A 298 -18.44 -39.34 -7.28
C LEU A 298 -19.79 -39.25 -6.53
N LYS A 299 -19.79 -38.67 -5.31
CA LYS A 299 -21.00 -38.41 -4.52
C LYS A 299 -21.95 -37.39 -5.16
N SER A 300 -21.48 -36.50 -6.04
CA SER A 300 -22.36 -35.51 -6.70
C SER A 300 -23.02 -36.05 -7.97
N GLN A 301 -22.63 -37.23 -8.45
CA GLN A 301 -23.21 -37.87 -9.63
C GLN A 301 -24.28 -38.96 -9.27
N LEU A 302 -24.42 -39.27 -7.99
CA LEU A 302 -25.37 -40.29 -7.49
C LEU A 302 -26.57 -39.67 -6.78
N ARG A 303 -27.01 -38.49 -7.20
CA ARG A 303 -28.31 -37.90 -6.83
C ARG A 303 -29.18 -37.74 -8.04
#